data_817021647c63eae47fb8bf74c5ae997b
#
_entry.id   817021647c63eae47fb8bf74c5ae997b
#
_cell.length_a   1.000
_cell.length_b   1.000
_cell.length_c   1.000
_cell.angle_alpha   90.00
_cell.angle_beta   90.00
_cell.angle_gamma   90.00
#
_symmetry.space_group_name_H-M   'P 1'
#
loop_
_entity.id
_entity.type
_entity.pdbx_description
1 polymer ?
#
loop_
_entity_poly.entity_id
_entity_poly.type
_entity_poly.pdbx_seq_one_letter_code
_entity_poly.pdbx_strand_id
1 'polypeptide(L)'
;MLPCTQKLAELSWKPKGVILSGGPYSVYEEGAPHVDPAVFELDIPVLGICYGLQEIAWHFGRNVLAGEKREYGHATLQIERHSGKEEHIDRLFDGIEDDIVVWMSHGDKLSQLPDGFHPIASTANSPFAGIASINKPYFGIQFHPEVTHTPRGKQILTNFALSICKAKQEWTMEKFVDKEIERIRAMVGPTGQVIGAVSGGVDSTVAAKLMQAAIGDRFHAVLVDNGVLRLNEAQTVKETLTKHLGINLTVIDASALFLGKLKGVSDPEAKRKIIGNTFIEVFQDTAKSIAEAAANSPRAGDIEWLLQGTLYPDVIESISFKGPSATIKTHHNVGGLLKDMHLKLIEPLRELFKDEVRALGTNLGIPEDLVWRHPFPGPGLAIRILGEVNESQLKIAREADKIFIDEIIAHGLYRKISQAFAALLPVKAVGVMGDKRVHAQVIALRAVETTDFMTADWFPFDGEFLKRVSRRIVNEVDGVCRVLYDVTSKPPGTIEME
;
A
#
# COMPACT_ATOMS: atom_id res chain seq x y z
N MET A 1 9.60 0.53 14.54
CA MET A 1 10.47 1.58 13.94
C MET A 1 10.60 2.75 14.89
N LEU A 2 11.77 3.41 14.90
CA LEU A 2 12.05 4.56 15.75
C LEU A 2 12.61 5.69 14.88
N PRO A 3 12.34 6.97 15.19
CA PRO A 3 12.94 8.08 14.46
C PRO A 3 14.46 8.17 14.78
N CYS A 4 15.24 8.75 13.86
CA CYS A 4 16.68 8.94 14.05
C CYS A 4 17.03 9.78 15.30
N THR A 5 16.10 10.61 15.75
CA THR A 5 16.23 11.44 16.97
C THR A 5 16.02 10.68 18.28
N GLN A 6 15.58 9.40 18.20
CA GLN A 6 15.36 8.59 19.40
C GLN A 6 16.67 8.32 20.14
N LYS A 7 16.71 8.64 21.42
CA LYS A 7 17.83 8.29 22.28
C LYS A 7 17.70 6.86 22.79
N LEU A 8 18.78 6.09 22.73
CA LEU A 8 18.78 4.71 23.21
C LEU A 8 18.50 4.62 24.71
N ALA A 9 18.96 5.58 25.49
CA ALA A 9 18.72 5.64 26.93
C ALA A 9 17.23 5.77 27.31
N GLU A 10 16.38 6.18 26.36
CA GLU A 10 14.93 6.32 26.56
C GLU A 10 14.16 5.04 26.26
N LEU A 11 14.84 4.01 25.72
CA LEU A 11 14.20 2.73 25.44
C LEU A 11 13.99 1.92 26.72
N SER A 12 12.76 1.46 26.94
CA SER A 12 12.40 0.59 28.07
C SER A 12 12.86 -0.88 27.87
N TRP A 13 13.47 -1.18 26.73
CA TRP A 13 13.92 -2.53 26.33
C TRP A 13 15.28 -2.46 25.62
N LYS A 14 16.01 -3.59 25.62
CA LYS A 14 17.32 -3.70 24.97
C LYS A 14 17.18 -4.33 23.58
N PRO A 15 17.61 -3.68 22.48
CA PRO A 15 17.57 -4.25 21.13
C PRO A 15 18.57 -5.40 20.99
N LYS A 16 18.26 -6.39 20.17
CA LYS A 16 19.17 -7.48 19.77
C LYS A 16 20.02 -7.13 18.56
N GLY A 17 19.63 -6.12 17.82
CA GLY A 17 20.30 -5.55 16.67
C GLY A 17 19.58 -4.29 16.21
N VAL A 18 20.25 -3.50 15.38
CA VAL A 18 19.75 -2.23 14.84
C VAL A 18 19.88 -2.24 13.33
N ILE A 19 18.84 -1.80 12.62
CA ILE A 19 18.91 -1.50 11.19
C ILE A 19 18.81 0.02 11.04
N LEU A 20 19.82 0.63 10.42
CA LEU A 20 19.84 2.02 10.00
C LEU A 20 19.32 2.06 8.56
N SER A 21 18.14 2.63 8.38
CA SER A 21 17.43 2.66 7.09
C SER A 21 18.06 3.64 6.11
N GLY A 22 17.65 3.55 4.84
CA GLY A 22 17.93 4.55 3.81
C GLY A 22 17.29 5.92 4.11
N GLY A 23 17.73 6.94 3.39
CA GLY A 23 17.19 8.30 3.51
C GLY A 23 17.60 9.18 2.32
N PRO A 24 16.91 10.30 2.09
CA PRO A 24 17.12 11.16 0.93
C PRO A 24 18.27 12.18 1.10
N TYR A 25 18.84 12.27 2.29
CA TYR A 25 19.88 13.26 2.61
C TYR A 25 21.28 12.76 2.28
N SER A 26 22.20 13.69 2.07
CA SER A 26 23.64 13.42 2.14
C SER A 26 24.13 13.56 3.59
N VAL A 27 24.85 12.55 4.08
CA VAL A 27 25.24 12.46 5.51
C VAL A 27 26.14 13.62 5.96
N TYR A 28 26.76 14.34 5.03
CA TYR A 28 27.62 15.49 5.29
C TYR A 28 26.89 16.84 5.18
N GLU A 29 25.61 16.86 4.83
CA GLU A 29 24.82 18.09 4.75
C GLU A 29 24.47 18.63 6.15
N GLU A 30 24.39 19.94 6.26
CA GLU A 30 23.95 20.60 7.49
C GLU A 30 22.49 20.23 7.79
N GLY A 31 22.23 19.71 8.98
CA GLY A 31 20.89 19.22 9.40
C GLY A 31 20.54 17.81 8.92
N ALA A 32 21.51 17.10 8.33
CA ALA A 32 21.33 15.66 8.01
C ALA A 32 20.94 14.85 9.26
N PRO A 33 20.06 13.85 9.14
CA PRO A 33 19.65 13.04 10.27
C PRO A 33 20.78 12.07 10.68
N HIS A 34 21.24 12.15 11.92
CA HIS A 34 22.22 11.24 12.51
C HIS A 34 21.58 10.39 13.58
N VAL A 35 22.02 9.14 13.66
CA VAL A 35 21.61 8.22 14.73
C VAL A 35 22.30 8.60 16.05
N ASP A 36 21.69 8.21 17.18
CA ASP A 36 22.36 8.32 18.49
C ASP A 36 23.69 7.54 18.46
N PRO A 37 24.86 8.19 18.67
CA PRO A 37 26.16 7.51 18.67
C PRO A 37 26.25 6.31 19.61
N ALA A 38 25.46 6.29 20.68
CA ALA A 38 25.36 5.16 21.61
C ALA A 38 24.96 3.83 20.93
N VAL A 39 24.38 3.86 19.71
CA VAL A 39 24.12 2.65 18.90
C VAL A 39 25.41 1.87 18.65
N PHE A 40 26.51 2.56 18.39
CA PHE A 40 27.81 1.94 18.11
C PHE A 40 28.59 1.53 19.36
N GLU A 41 28.06 1.84 20.54
CA GLU A 41 28.62 1.45 21.85
C GLU A 41 27.95 0.20 22.43
N LEU A 42 26.78 -0.20 21.92
CA LEU A 42 25.96 -1.28 22.49
C LEU A 42 26.50 -2.70 22.30
N ASP A 43 27.54 -2.90 21.51
CA ASP A 43 28.11 -4.25 21.22
C ASP A 43 27.07 -5.24 20.64
N ILE A 44 26.13 -4.74 19.86
CA ILE A 44 25.09 -5.51 19.17
C ILE A 44 25.23 -5.36 17.65
N PRO A 45 24.68 -6.30 16.86
CA PRO A 45 24.69 -6.19 15.41
C PRO A 45 24.03 -4.91 14.89
N VAL A 46 24.69 -4.26 13.91
CA VAL A 46 24.16 -3.10 13.19
C VAL A 46 24.22 -3.36 11.70
N LEU A 47 23.12 -3.11 10.98
CA LEU A 47 23.04 -3.13 9.52
C LEU A 47 22.67 -1.73 9.02
N GLY A 48 23.55 -1.10 8.24
CA GLY A 48 23.26 0.14 7.52
C GLY A 48 22.83 -0.14 6.09
N ILE A 49 21.68 0.40 5.66
CA ILE A 49 21.14 0.30 4.31
C ILE A 49 21.19 1.66 3.65
N CYS A 50 21.83 1.78 2.50
CA CYS A 50 21.97 3.00 1.71
C CYS A 50 22.50 4.19 2.57
N TYR A 51 21.64 5.13 2.97
CA TYR A 51 22.03 6.19 3.91
C TYR A 51 22.59 5.63 5.23
N GLY A 52 22.06 4.53 5.73
CA GLY A 52 22.55 3.87 6.93
C GLY A 52 23.98 3.32 6.80
N LEU A 53 24.40 2.84 5.61
CA LEU A 53 25.79 2.53 5.32
C LEU A 53 26.65 3.80 5.41
N GLN A 54 26.18 4.89 4.80
CA GLN A 54 26.91 6.17 4.81
C GLN A 54 27.02 6.72 6.23
N GLU A 55 25.99 6.54 7.07
CA GLU A 55 26.01 6.91 8.48
C GLU A 55 27.07 6.12 9.27
N ILE A 56 27.18 4.81 9.05
CA ILE A 56 28.26 3.99 9.62
C ILE A 56 29.61 4.54 9.19
N ALA A 57 29.82 4.75 7.87
CA ALA A 57 31.08 5.25 7.33
C ALA A 57 31.39 6.65 7.85
N TRP A 58 30.38 7.52 8.01
CA TRP A 58 30.54 8.85 8.57
C TRP A 58 30.98 8.82 10.04
N HIS A 59 30.37 7.93 10.82
CA HIS A 59 30.73 7.78 12.23
C HIS A 59 32.19 7.30 12.44
N PHE A 60 32.64 6.32 11.62
CA PHE A 60 33.94 5.70 11.76
C PHE A 60 35.06 6.30 10.89
N GLY A 61 34.84 7.33 10.09
CA GLY A 61 35.91 7.89 9.25
C GLY A 61 35.51 9.08 8.38
N ARG A 62 34.24 9.44 8.32
CA ARG A 62 33.71 10.52 7.46
C ARG A 62 34.03 10.37 5.97
N ASN A 63 34.10 9.15 5.48
CA ASN A 63 34.58 8.79 4.14
C ASN A 63 33.45 8.73 3.10
N VAL A 64 32.52 9.68 3.10
CA VAL A 64 31.40 9.77 2.14
C VAL A 64 31.53 11.02 1.29
N LEU A 65 31.37 10.85 -0.02
CA LEU A 65 31.45 11.93 -1.01
C LEU A 65 30.29 11.81 -2.02
N ALA A 66 29.94 12.94 -2.63
CA ALA A 66 29.06 12.94 -3.79
C ALA A 66 29.65 12.11 -4.92
N GLY A 67 28.91 11.18 -5.46
CA GLY A 67 29.33 10.35 -6.58
C GLY A 67 29.38 11.16 -7.88
N GLU A 68 30.41 10.97 -8.68
CA GLU A 68 30.50 11.56 -10.03
C GLU A 68 29.36 11.06 -10.93
N LYS A 69 28.92 9.83 -10.73
CA LYS A 69 27.78 9.21 -11.39
C LYS A 69 26.81 8.70 -10.33
N ARG A 70 25.56 9.04 -10.50
CA ARG A 70 24.45 8.49 -9.70
C ARG A 70 24.19 7.06 -10.15
N GLU A 71 23.77 6.21 -9.23
CA GLU A 71 23.43 4.82 -9.52
C GLU A 71 21.97 4.55 -9.13
N TYR A 72 21.10 4.46 -10.14
CA TYR A 72 19.67 4.18 -9.98
C TYR A 72 19.27 2.99 -10.83
N GLY A 73 18.48 2.09 -10.26
CA GLY A 73 17.98 0.91 -10.95
C GLY A 73 18.75 -0.37 -10.65
N HIS A 74 18.67 -1.33 -11.56
CA HIS A 74 19.31 -2.63 -11.41
C HIS A 74 20.83 -2.54 -11.56
N ALA A 75 21.54 -3.19 -10.64
CA ALA A 75 22.97 -3.40 -10.71
C ALA A 75 23.31 -4.87 -10.39
N THR A 76 24.41 -5.36 -10.97
CA THR A 76 24.98 -6.66 -10.56
C THR A 76 25.92 -6.42 -9.40
N LEU A 77 25.61 -7.03 -8.26
CA LEU A 77 26.45 -7.04 -7.06
C LEU A 77 27.37 -8.25 -7.11
N GLN A 78 28.66 -8.02 -6.98
CA GLN A 78 29.68 -9.07 -6.82
C GLN A 78 30.01 -9.20 -5.34
N ILE A 79 29.74 -10.37 -4.77
CA ILE A 79 30.00 -10.66 -3.34
C ILE A 79 31.44 -11.15 -3.19
N GLU A 80 32.17 -10.51 -2.29
CA GLU A 80 33.55 -10.87 -1.95
C GLU A 80 33.54 -11.80 -0.74
N ARG A 81 34.06 -13.03 -0.91
CA ARG A 81 34.14 -14.04 0.14
C ARG A 81 35.49 -14.00 0.84
N HIS A 82 35.43 -14.11 2.17
CA HIS A 82 36.60 -14.11 3.02
C HIS A 82 36.79 -15.52 3.64
N SER A 83 38.03 -15.89 3.84
CA SER A 83 38.38 -17.21 4.41
C SER A 83 39.17 -17.06 5.70
N GLY A 84 39.12 -18.07 6.56
CA GLY A 84 39.89 -18.12 7.80
C GLY A 84 39.20 -17.42 8.98
N LYS A 85 39.94 -16.59 9.74
CA LYS A 85 39.40 -15.96 10.96
C LYS A 85 38.32 -14.92 10.72
N GLU A 86 38.17 -14.47 9.50
CA GLU A 86 37.26 -13.39 9.11
C GLU A 86 35.94 -13.90 8.48
N GLU A 87 35.70 -15.22 8.44
CA GLU A 87 34.48 -15.81 7.91
C GLU A 87 33.18 -15.21 8.48
N HIS A 88 33.24 -14.64 9.70
CA HIS A 88 32.07 -14.02 10.32
C HIS A 88 31.53 -12.80 9.55
N ILE A 89 32.37 -12.12 8.75
CA ILE A 89 31.95 -10.95 7.96
C ILE A 89 31.11 -11.33 6.75
N ASP A 90 31.20 -12.56 6.28
CA ASP A 90 30.43 -13.08 5.15
C ASP A 90 29.00 -13.50 5.52
N ARG A 91 28.68 -13.58 6.83
CA ARG A 91 27.39 -14.09 7.33
C ARG A 91 26.16 -13.37 6.76
N LEU A 92 26.32 -12.10 6.38
CA LEU A 92 25.22 -11.35 5.79
C LEU A 92 24.75 -11.98 4.46
N PHE A 93 25.67 -12.59 3.72
CA PHE A 93 25.43 -13.21 2.42
C PHE A 93 25.43 -14.75 2.46
N ASP A 94 25.26 -15.36 3.65
CA ASP A 94 25.20 -16.81 3.77
C ASP A 94 24.11 -17.41 2.86
N GLY A 95 24.50 -18.43 2.06
CA GLY A 95 23.58 -19.12 1.15
C GLY A 95 23.10 -18.31 -0.05
N ILE A 96 23.81 -17.23 -0.39
CA ILE A 96 23.53 -16.37 -1.55
C ILE A 96 24.66 -16.58 -2.57
N GLU A 97 24.33 -16.55 -3.84
CA GLU A 97 25.27 -16.66 -4.97
C GLU A 97 26.23 -15.46 -4.99
N ASP A 98 27.42 -15.63 -5.61
CA ASP A 98 28.44 -14.56 -5.61
C ASP A 98 28.07 -13.37 -6.52
N ASP A 99 27.22 -13.57 -7.52
CA ASP A 99 26.68 -12.53 -8.40
C ASP A 99 25.15 -12.49 -8.27
N ILE A 100 24.62 -11.36 -7.80
CA ILE A 100 23.16 -11.17 -7.68
C ILE A 100 22.72 -9.82 -8.24
N VAL A 101 21.47 -9.74 -8.68
CA VAL A 101 20.84 -8.48 -9.07
C VAL A 101 20.33 -7.77 -7.82
N VAL A 102 20.66 -6.48 -7.70
CA VAL A 102 20.22 -5.60 -6.62
C VAL A 102 19.66 -4.29 -7.15
N TRP A 103 18.89 -3.59 -6.33
CA TRP A 103 18.37 -2.27 -6.66
C TRP A 103 19.19 -1.19 -5.98
N MET A 104 19.77 -0.31 -6.80
CA MET A 104 20.51 0.87 -6.37
C MET A 104 19.64 2.12 -6.45
N SER A 105 19.80 3.02 -5.47
CA SER A 105 19.13 4.33 -5.46
C SER A 105 19.95 5.33 -4.65
N HIS A 106 21.10 5.76 -5.18
CA HIS A 106 21.98 6.67 -4.45
C HIS A 106 22.74 7.64 -5.37
N GLY A 107 23.04 8.82 -4.82
CA GLY A 107 23.92 9.82 -5.43
C GLY A 107 25.29 9.88 -4.76
N ASP A 108 25.38 9.50 -3.49
CA ASP A 108 26.59 9.51 -2.68
C ASP A 108 27.18 8.12 -2.55
N LYS A 109 28.49 8.03 -2.40
CA LYS A 109 29.22 6.76 -2.23
C LYS A 109 30.35 6.90 -1.22
N LEU A 110 30.79 5.76 -0.71
CA LEU A 110 32.02 5.71 0.07
C LEU A 110 33.23 5.96 -0.83
N SER A 111 34.08 6.88 -0.42
CA SER A 111 35.36 7.17 -1.08
C SER A 111 36.47 6.27 -0.59
N GLN A 112 36.40 5.84 0.67
CA GLN A 112 37.37 4.96 1.33
C GLN A 112 36.64 4.11 2.37
N LEU A 113 37.20 2.95 2.71
CA LEU A 113 36.72 2.17 3.83
C LEU A 113 37.05 2.85 5.17
N PRO A 114 36.14 2.82 6.13
CA PRO A 114 36.49 3.18 7.49
C PRO A 114 37.53 2.21 8.08
N ASP A 115 38.32 2.69 9.05
CA ASP A 115 39.31 1.84 9.73
C ASP A 115 38.64 0.63 10.40
N GLY A 116 39.20 -0.55 10.17
CA GLY A 116 38.67 -1.81 10.70
C GLY A 116 37.46 -2.37 9.95
N PHE A 117 37.20 -1.91 8.73
CA PHE A 117 36.18 -2.49 7.83
C PHE A 117 36.83 -3.13 6.59
N HIS A 118 36.18 -4.19 6.10
CA HIS A 118 36.50 -4.85 4.84
C HIS A 118 35.36 -4.69 3.82
N PRO A 119 35.66 -4.66 2.53
CA PRO A 119 34.64 -4.78 1.50
C PRO A 119 34.09 -6.21 1.54
N ILE A 120 32.78 -6.38 1.41
CA ILE A 120 32.11 -7.69 1.28
C ILE A 120 31.28 -7.78 0.00
N ALA A 121 31.11 -6.69 -0.71
CA ALA A 121 30.47 -6.66 -2.02
C ALA A 121 30.80 -5.37 -2.78
N SER A 122 30.81 -5.47 -4.12
CA SER A 122 31.06 -4.36 -5.03
C SER A 122 30.10 -4.36 -6.23
N THR A 123 29.95 -3.22 -6.88
CA THR A 123 29.32 -3.09 -8.22
C THR A 123 30.28 -2.35 -9.16
N ALA A 124 29.94 -2.27 -10.44
CA ALA A 124 30.74 -1.55 -11.42
C ALA A 124 30.97 -0.06 -11.07
N ASN A 125 30.03 0.57 -10.32
CA ASN A 125 30.11 1.99 -9.96
C ASN A 125 30.40 2.22 -8.46
N SER A 126 30.21 1.21 -7.62
CA SER A 126 30.39 1.28 -6.16
C SER A 126 31.35 0.19 -5.68
N PRO A 127 32.64 0.47 -5.52
CA PRO A 127 33.63 -0.53 -5.05
C PRO A 127 33.38 -0.99 -3.61
N PHE A 128 32.61 -0.23 -2.84
CA PHE A 128 32.23 -0.53 -1.45
C PHE A 128 30.69 -0.62 -1.32
N ALA A 129 30.05 -1.40 -2.24
CA ALA A 129 28.62 -1.62 -2.21
C ALA A 129 28.17 -2.46 -1.01
N GLY A 130 29.10 -3.19 -0.38
CA GLY A 130 28.93 -3.86 0.89
C GLY A 130 30.20 -3.79 1.72
N ILE A 131 30.08 -3.49 3.03
CA ILE A 131 31.19 -3.46 3.98
C ILE A 131 30.82 -4.19 5.27
N ALA A 132 31.81 -4.76 5.96
CA ALA A 132 31.65 -5.34 7.27
C ALA A 132 32.83 -4.99 8.18
N SER A 133 32.56 -4.80 9.48
CA SER A 133 33.61 -4.54 10.45
C SER A 133 34.28 -5.85 10.88
N ILE A 134 35.59 -5.83 11.01
CA ILE A 134 36.42 -6.96 11.44
C ILE A 134 36.16 -7.31 12.92
N ASN A 135 35.96 -6.29 13.73
CA ASN A 135 35.97 -6.42 15.18
C ASN A 135 34.58 -6.43 15.82
N LYS A 136 33.56 -5.97 15.08
CA LYS A 136 32.20 -5.84 15.58
C LYS A 136 31.19 -6.35 14.54
N PRO A 137 30.00 -6.79 14.94
CA PRO A 137 28.99 -7.29 14.02
C PRO A 137 28.28 -6.14 13.28
N TYR A 138 29.04 -5.25 12.64
CA TYR A 138 28.54 -4.11 11.88
C TYR A 138 28.65 -4.39 10.39
N PHE A 139 27.55 -4.18 9.68
CA PHE A 139 27.42 -4.40 8.25
C PHE A 139 26.83 -3.15 7.61
N GLY A 140 27.26 -2.84 6.40
CA GLY A 140 26.66 -1.77 5.60
C GLY A 140 26.50 -2.22 4.16
N ILE A 141 25.37 -1.91 3.55
CA ILE A 141 25.07 -2.19 2.14
C ILE A 141 24.53 -0.93 1.46
N GLN A 142 24.96 -0.66 0.24
CA GLN A 142 24.56 0.53 -0.51
C GLN A 142 23.23 0.35 -1.23
N PHE A 143 22.90 -0.88 -1.57
CA PHE A 143 21.66 -1.25 -2.24
C PHE A 143 20.49 -1.46 -1.25
N HIS A 144 19.29 -1.59 -1.80
CA HIS A 144 18.06 -1.76 -1.06
C HIS A 144 17.60 -3.22 -1.03
N PRO A 145 17.83 -3.98 0.05
CA PRO A 145 17.38 -5.37 0.17
C PRO A 145 15.87 -5.49 0.45
N GLU A 146 15.24 -4.41 0.90
CA GLU A 146 13.82 -4.37 1.25
C GLU A 146 12.89 -4.29 0.04
N VAL A 147 13.42 -3.89 -1.14
CA VAL A 147 12.60 -3.75 -2.35
C VAL A 147 12.54 -5.04 -3.16
N THR A 148 11.44 -5.24 -3.87
CA THR A 148 11.21 -6.45 -4.70
C THR A 148 12.20 -6.61 -5.85
N HIS A 149 12.80 -5.52 -6.31
CA HIS A 149 13.83 -5.49 -7.34
C HIS A 149 15.20 -6.04 -6.89
N THR A 150 15.32 -6.41 -5.61
CA THR A 150 16.45 -7.18 -5.05
C THR A 150 15.96 -8.60 -4.71
N PRO A 151 16.02 -9.57 -5.64
CA PRO A 151 15.40 -10.88 -5.46
C PRO A 151 15.89 -11.66 -4.21
N ARG A 152 17.16 -11.47 -3.82
CA ARG A 152 17.76 -12.09 -2.63
C ARG A 152 17.64 -11.24 -1.36
N GLY A 153 16.99 -10.07 -1.44
CA GLY A 153 16.90 -9.11 -0.33
C GLY A 153 16.28 -9.68 0.93
N LYS A 154 15.20 -10.46 0.80
CA LYS A 154 14.58 -11.16 1.93
C LYS A 154 15.56 -12.09 2.66
N GLN A 155 16.42 -12.81 1.92
CA GLN A 155 17.40 -13.70 2.51
C GLN A 155 18.48 -12.92 3.26
N ILE A 156 18.99 -11.81 2.71
CA ILE A 156 19.96 -10.91 3.36
C ILE A 156 19.40 -10.41 4.70
N LEU A 157 18.16 -9.88 4.70
CA LEU A 157 17.51 -9.40 5.92
C LEU A 157 17.25 -10.55 6.93
N THR A 158 16.91 -11.74 6.45
CA THR A 158 16.75 -12.94 7.29
C THR A 158 18.08 -13.34 7.93
N ASN A 159 19.17 -13.35 7.17
CA ASN A 159 20.51 -13.64 7.69
C ASN A 159 20.87 -12.64 8.80
N PHE A 160 20.64 -11.35 8.58
CA PHE A 160 20.90 -10.34 9.61
C PHE A 160 20.03 -10.58 10.86
N ALA A 161 18.71 -10.66 10.69
CA ALA A 161 17.80 -10.73 11.84
C ALA A 161 17.92 -12.05 12.62
N LEU A 162 17.93 -13.20 11.93
CA LEU A 162 17.86 -14.51 12.57
C LEU A 162 19.26 -15.09 12.85
N SER A 163 20.18 -15.02 11.88
CA SER A 163 21.49 -15.66 11.99
C SER A 163 22.49 -14.79 12.75
N ILE A 164 22.50 -13.46 12.53
CA ILE A 164 23.44 -12.54 13.16
C ILE A 164 22.88 -12.01 14.48
N CYS A 165 21.69 -11.40 14.49
CA CYS A 165 21.07 -10.85 15.71
C CYS A 165 20.49 -11.90 16.63
N LYS A 166 20.36 -13.18 16.20
CA LYS A 166 19.72 -14.25 16.99
C LYS A 166 18.31 -13.87 17.45
N ALA A 167 17.58 -13.11 16.62
CA ALA A 167 16.19 -12.80 16.90
C ALA A 167 15.34 -14.06 16.79
N LYS A 168 14.32 -14.17 17.63
CA LYS A 168 13.36 -15.27 17.54
C LYS A 168 12.24 -14.90 16.60
N GLN A 169 11.82 -15.85 15.78
CA GLN A 169 10.67 -15.68 14.90
C GLN A 169 9.38 -15.98 15.68
N GLU A 170 8.95 -15.02 16.50
CA GLU A 170 7.79 -15.17 17.40
C GLU A 170 6.54 -14.48 16.83
N TRP A 171 6.70 -13.61 15.82
CA TRP A 171 5.61 -12.90 15.19
C TRP A 171 5.05 -13.70 14.01
N THR A 172 3.81 -14.16 14.12
CA THR A 172 3.07 -14.86 13.06
C THR A 172 1.69 -14.22 12.95
N MET A 173 1.06 -14.31 11.76
CA MET A 173 -0.30 -13.78 11.56
C MET A 173 -1.32 -14.40 12.51
N GLU A 174 -1.20 -15.69 12.80
CA GLU A 174 -2.09 -16.38 13.74
C GLU A 174 -2.01 -15.76 15.15
N LYS A 175 -0.80 -15.61 15.69
CA LYS A 175 -0.60 -14.94 16.99
C LYS A 175 -1.01 -13.47 16.97
N PHE A 176 -0.87 -12.79 15.84
CA PHE A 176 -1.35 -11.42 15.67
C PHE A 176 -2.87 -11.36 15.78
N VAL A 177 -3.60 -12.28 15.11
CA VAL A 177 -5.07 -12.36 15.19
C VAL A 177 -5.54 -12.49 16.63
N ASP A 178 -5.00 -13.46 17.36
CA ASP A 178 -5.41 -13.71 18.76
C ASP A 178 -5.14 -12.49 19.64
N LYS A 179 -3.94 -11.95 19.57
CA LYS A 179 -3.54 -10.77 20.34
C LYS A 179 -4.39 -9.54 20.02
N GLU A 180 -4.70 -9.33 18.74
CA GLU A 180 -5.47 -8.18 18.31
C GLU A 180 -6.95 -8.31 18.69
N ILE A 181 -7.53 -9.52 18.62
CA ILE A 181 -8.87 -9.79 19.13
C ILE A 181 -8.95 -9.51 20.64
N GLU A 182 -7.97 -9.95 21.43
CA GLU A 182 -7.91 -9.64 22.87
C GLU A 182 -7.78 -8.14 23.14
N ARG A 183 -6.93 -7.44 22.37
CA ARG A 183 -6.77 -5.99 22.46
C ARG A 183 -8.07 -5.25 22.16
N ILE A 184 -8.77 -5.62 21.09
CA ILE A 184 -10.06 -5.03 20.72
C ILE A 184 -11.08 -5.25 21.83
N ARG A 185 -11.20 -6.47 22.35
CA ARG A 185 -12.12 -6.80 23.45
C ARG A 185 -11.85 -5.99 24.71
N ALA A 186 -10.57 -5.83 25.06
CA ALA A 186 -10.16 -5.04 26.22
C ALA A 186 -10.47 -3.54 26.05
N MET A 187 -10.27 -3.00 24.84
CA MET A 187 -10.54 -1.59 24.54
C MET A 187 -12.04 -1.27 24.50
N VAL A 188 -12.82 -2.11 23.82
CA VAL A 188 -14.27 -1.89 23.62
C VAL A 188 -15.05 -2.24 24.89
N GLY A 189 -14.52 -3.12 25.72
CA GLY A 189 -15.21 -3.60 26.93
C GLY A 189 -16.41 -4.52 26.63
N PRO A 190 -17.19 -4.87 27.65
CA PRO A 190 -18.27 -5.86 27.52
C PRO A 190 -19.51 -5.32 26.79
N THR A 191 -19.77 -4.04 26.82
CA THR A 191 -21.00 -3.41 26.29
C THR A 191 -20.76 -2.41 25.16
N GLY A 192 -19.55 -1.88 25.02
CA GLY A 192 -19.22 -0.88 24.00
C GLY A 192 -19.50 -1.38 22.58
N GLN A 193 -19.87 -0.46 21.70
CA GLN A 193 -20.19 -0.75 20.31
C GLN A 193 -19.25 0.03 19.38
N VAL A 194 -19.02 -0.53 18.20
CA VAL A 194 -18.13 0.01 17.18
C VAL A 194 -18.89 0.19 15.88
N ILE A 195 -18.74 1.33 15.21
CA ILE A 195 -19.22 1.56 13.85
C ILE A 195 -18.04 1.68 12.90
N GLY A 196 -18.20 1.25 11.66
CA GLY A 196 -17.15 1.36 10.65
C GLY A 196 -17.67 1.36 9.23
N ALA A 197 -17.08 2.19 8.37
CA ALA A 197 -17.35 2.17 6.96
C ALA A 197 -16.61 0.99 6.28
N VAL A 198 -17.31 0.27 5.42
CA VAL A 198 -16.73 -0.79 4.60
C VAL A 198 -16.93 -0.49 3.12
N SER A 199 -15.86 -0.53 2.36
CA SER A 199 -15.87 -0.23 0.91
C SER A 199 -15.89 -1.50 0.04
N GLY A 200 -15.79 -2.69 0.67
CA GLY A 200 -15.54 -3.94 -0.05
C GLY A 200 -14.09 -4.10 -0.56
N GLY A 201 -13.21 -3.16 -0.27
CA GLY A 201 -11.76 -3.33 -0.46
C GLY A 201 -11.18 -4.28 0.59
N VAL A 202 -9.99 -4.86 0.31
CA VAL A 202 -9.38 -5.87 1.19
C VAL A 202 -9.19 -5.35 2.62
N ASP A 203 -8.68 -4.12 2.80
CA ASP A 203 -8.36 -3.58 4.13
C ASP A 203 -9.61 -3.42 5.00
N SER A 204 -10.64 -2.76 4.45
CA SER A 204 -11.91 -2.58 5.16
C SER A 204 -12.61 -3.92 5.45
N THR A 205 -12.48 -4.91 4.55
CA THR A 205 -13.06 -6.25 4.74
C THR A 205 -12.32 -7.03 5.82
N VAL A 206 -10.98 -6.98 5.84
CA VAL A 206 -10.15 -7.65 6.86
C VAL A 206 -10.39 -7.01 8.23
N ALA A 207 -10.39 -5.67 8.31
CA ALA A 207 -10.70 -4.96 9.55
C ALA A 207 -12.10 -5.31 10.08
N ALA A 208 -13.10 -5.33 9.21
CA ALA A 208 -14.48 -5.69 9.58
C ALA A 208 -14.60 -7.14 10.06
N LYS A 209 -13.91 -8.09 9.41
CA LYS A 209 -13.89 -9.50 9.82
C LYS A 209 -13.21 -9.69 11.17
N LEU A 210 -12.11 -8.97 11.41
CA LEU A 210 -11.43 -8.99 12.70
C LEU A 210 -12.32 -8.43 13.82
N MET A 211 -13.02 -7.31 13.56
CA MET A 211 -14.00 -6.74 14.48
C MET A 211 -15.15 -7.71 14.77
N GLN A 212 -15.70 -8.36 13.74
CA GLN A 212 -16.73 -9.37 13.89
C GLN A 212 -16.25 -10.54 14.78
N ALA A 213 -15.03 -11.02 14.59
CA ALA A 213 -14.42 -12.07 15.41
C ALA A 213 -14.20 -11.63 16.88
N ALA A 214 -13.90 -10.35 17.10
CA ALA A 214 -13.64 -9.81 18.42
C ALA A 214 -14.93 -9.55 19.23
N ILE A 215 -15.90 -8.86 18.65
CA ILE A 215 -17.07 -8.32 19.39
C ILE A 215 -18.43 -8.71 18.80
N GLY A 216 -18.45 -9.48 17.70
CA GLY A 216 -19.70 -9.98 17.11
C GLY A 216 -20.65 -8.87 16.64
N ASP A 217 -21.92 -8.98 16.97
CA ASP A 217 -22.99 -8.07 16.54
C ASP A 217 -22.88 -6.63 17.09
N ARG A 218 -21.94 -6.39 18.01
CA ARG A 218 -21.65 -5.04 18.52
C ARG A 218 -20.80 -4.22 17.52
N PHE A 219 -20.38 -4.84 16.43
CA PHE A 219 -19.78 -4.13 15.30
C PHE A 219 -20.83 -3.85 14.23
N HIS A 220 -21.04 -2.58 13.89
CA HIS A 220 -21.97 -2.09 12.87
C HIS A 220 -21.18 -1.64 11.64
N ALA A 221 -21.15 -2.48 10.62
CA ALA A 221 -20.55 -2.12 9.35
C ALA A 221 -21.55 -1.32 8.50
N VAL A 222 -21.07 -0.26 7.82
CA VAL A 222 -21.89 0.57 6.93
C VAL A 222 -21.24 0.58 5.54
N LEU A 223 -22.01 0.14 4.54
CA LEU A 223 -21.67 0.29 3.12
C LEU A 223 -22.51 1.39 2.51
N VAL A 224 -21.88 2.42 1.95
CA VAL A 224 -22.55 3.48 1.22
C VAL A 224 -22.42 3.20 -0.28
N ASP A 225 -23.53 2.98 -0.97
CA ASP A 225 -23.58 2.99 -2.43
C ASP A 225 -23.67 4.45 -2.88
N ASN A 226 -22.58 4.95 -3.43
CA ASN A 226 -22.46 6.31 -3.92
C ASN A 226 -22.87 6.47 -5.41
N GLY A 227 -23.41 5.43 -6.03
CA GLY A 227 -23.83 5.45 -7.42
C GLY A 227 -22.70 5.40 -8.45
N VAL A 228 -21.42 5.43 -8.01
CA VAL A 228 -20.24 5.36 -8.89
C VAL A 228 -19.39 4.09 -8.65
N LEU A 229 -19.99 3.07 -8.03
CA LEU A 229 -19.43 1.74 -7.89
C LEU A 229 -19.45 0.98 -9.23
N ARG A 230 -18.65 -0.10 -9.32
CA ARG A 230 -18.69 -1.05 -10.45
C ARG A 230 -20.08 -1.70 -10.58
N LEU A 231 -20.30 -2.34 -11.71
CA LEU A 231 -21.56 -3.03 -11.97
C LEU A 231 -21.84 -4.09 -10.90
N ASN A 232 -22.99 -4.02 -10.24
CA ASN A 232 -23.45 -4.91 -9.18
C ASN A 232 -22.55 -4.99 -7.93
N GLU A 233 -21.60 -4.06 -7.77
CA GLU A 233 -20.61 -4.12 -6.69
C GLU A 233 -21.24 -4.05 -5.30
N ALA A 234 -22.16 -3.10 -5.06
CA ALA A 234 -22.82 -2.96 -3.75
C ALA A 234 -23.53 -4.26 -3.35
N GLN A 235 -24.21 -4.91 -4.29
CA GLN A 235 -24.90 -6.18 -4.05
C GLN A 235 -23.92 -7.32 -3.76
N THR A 236 -22.83 -7.42 -4.56
CA THR A 236 -21.79 -8.44 -4.35
C THR A 236 -21.11 -8.29 -2.99
N VAL A 237 -20.74 -7.06 -2.62
CA VAL A 237 -20.13 -6.75 -1.32
C VAL A 237 -21.10 -7.08 -0.20
N LYS A 238 -22.38 -6.70 -0.31
CA LYS A 238 -23.41 -7.03 0.66
C LYS A 238 -23.51 -8.55 0.89
N GLU A 239 -23.65 -9.32 -0.17
CA GLU A 239 -23.78 -10.77 -0.08
C GLU A 239 -22.55 -11.41 0.56
N THR A 240 -21.38 -10.98 0.17
CA THR A 240 -20.12 -11.50 0.70
C THR A 240 -19.96 -11.18 2.18
N LEU A 241 -20.13 -9.93 2.57
CA LEU A 241 -19.95 -9.52 3.97
C LEU A 241 -21.00 -10.14 4.90
N THR A 242 -22.25 -10.24 4.45
CA THR A 242 -23.33 -10.78 5.29
C THR A 242 -23.37 -12.30 5.29
N LYS A 243 -23.44 -12.94 4.10
CA LYS A 243 -23.65 -14.39 4.01
C LYS A 243 -22.38 -15.21 4.27
N HIS A 244 -21.21 -14.73 3.75
CA HIS A 244 -19.97 -15.49 3.85
C HIS A 244 -19.15 -15.12 5.09
N LEU A 245 -19.16 -13.85 5.50
CA LEU A 245 -18.36 -13.38 6.62
C LEU A 245 -19.16 -13.17 7.91
N GLY A 246 -20.49 -13.20 7.85
CA GLY A 246 -21.38 -13.04 9.00
C GLY A 246 -21.33 -11.64 9.64
N ILE A 247 -21.00 -10.61 8.85
CA ILE A 247 -20.86 -9.24 9.33
C ILE A 247 -22.23 -8.56 9.38
N ASN A 248 -22.55 -7.89 10.50
CA ASN A 248 -23.73 -7.05 10.65
C ASN A 248 -23.57 -5.79 9.79
N LEU A 249 -24.18 -5.79 8.59
CA LEU A 249 -23.99 -4.77 7.55
C LEU A 249 -25.27 -3.99 7.29
N THR A 250 -25.19 -2.68 7.41
CA THR A 250 -26.19 -1.72 6.92
C THR A 250 -25.75 -1.18 5.56
N VAL A 251 -26.61 -1.28 4.54
CA VAL A 251 -26.33 -0.74 3.19
C VAL A 251 -27.20 0.48 2.97
N ILE A 252 -26.57 1.60 2.62
CA ILE A 252 -27.23 2.88 2.32
C ILE A 252 -27.09 3.16 0.84
N ASP A 253 -28.21 3.19 0.12
CA ASP A 253 -28.25 3.70 -1.25
C ASP A 253 -28.35 5.24 -1.21
N ALA A 254 -27.24 5.91 -1.49
CA ALA A 254 -27.13 7.35 -1.60
C ALA A 254 -26.84 7.80 -3.04
N SER A 255 -27.01 6.91 -4.03
CA SER A 255 -26.63 7.12 -5.43
C SER A 255 -27.23 8.41 -6.03
N ALA A 256 -28.52 8.66 -5.80
CA ALA A 256 -29.19 9.87 -6.28
C ALA A 256 -28.58 11.16 -5.70
N LEU A 257 -28.18 11.15 -4.41
CA LEU A 257 -27.56 12.30 -3.76
C LEU A 257 -26.17 12.59 -4.36
N PHE A 258 -25.33 11.57 -4.50
CA PHE A 258 -23.98 11.74 -5.06
C PHE A 258 -24.04 12.19 -6.52
N LEU A 259 -24.84 11.53 -7.35
CA LEU A 259 -24.99 11.90 -8.77
C LEU A 259 -25.57 13.30 -8.95
N GLY A 260 -26.52 13.69 -8.08
CA GLY A 260 -27.07 15.04 -8.06
C GLY A 260 -26.01 16.11 -7.79
N LYS A 261 -25.10 15.87 -6.80
CA LYS A 261 -23.99 16.80 -6.48
C LYS A 261 -22.87 16.79 -7.52
N LEU A 262 -22.69 15.71 -8.27
CA LEU A 262 -21.67 15.58 -9.33
C LEU A 262 -22.14 16.17 -10.68
N LYS A 263 -23.42 16.50 -10.82
CA LYS A 263 -23.96 17.05 -12.08
C LYS A 263 -23.25 18.33 -12.47
N GLY A 264 -22.72 18.38 -13.72
CA GLY A 264 -21.99 19.53 -14.27
C GLY A 264 -20.54 19.65 -13.76
N VAL A 265 -20.04 18.70 -12.98
CA VAL A 265 -18.67 18.72 -12.43
C VAL A 265 -17.75 17.87 -13.30
N SER A 266 -16.73 18.49 -13.91
CA SER A 266 -15.74 17.84 -14.76
C SER A 266 -14.32 17.86 -14.17
N ASP A 267 -14.04 18.73 -13.22
CA ASP A 267 -12.73 18.82 -12.57
C ASP A 267 -12.50 17.63 -11.62
N PRO A 268 -11.38 16.88 -11.75
CA PRO A 268 -11.13 15.69 -10.96
C PRO A 268 -11.04 15.94 -9.46
N GLU A 269 -10.42 17.04 -9.04
CA GLU A 269 -10.27 17.36 -7.63
C GLU A 269 -11.60 17.81 -7.01
N ALA A 270 -12.43 18.52 -7.77
CA ALA A 270 -13.79 18.83 -7.36
C ALA A 270 -14.63 17.57 -7.18
N LYS A 271 -14.55 16.60 -8.11
CA LYS A 271 -15.21 15.29 -7.98
C LYS A 271 -14.80 14.57 -6.69
N ARG A 272 -13.49 14.47 -6.44
CA ARG A 272 -12.92 13.83 -5.23
C ARG A 272 -13.44 14.49 -3.96
N LYS A 273 -13.44 15.82 -3.91
CA LYS A 273 -13.89 16.59 -2.76
C LYS A 273 -15.40 16.44 -2.50
N ILE A 274 -16.22 16.50 -3.56
CA ILE A 274 -17.67 16.30 -3.45
C ILE A 274 -17.98 14.90 -2.94
N ILE A 275 -17.36 13.88 -3.52
CA ILE A 275 -17.59 12.48 -3.11
C ILE A 275 -17.14 12.27 -1.66
N GLY A 276 -15.95 12.73 -1.30
CA GLY A 276 -15.44 12.59 0.07
C GLY A 276 -16.32 13.26 1.11
N ASN A 277 -16.72 14.51 0.88
CA ASN A 277 -17.58 15.27 1.80
C ASN A 277 -18.98 14.64 1.91
N THR A 278 -19.58 14.25 0.79
CA THR A 278 -20.92 13.63 0.79
C THR A 278 -20.89 12.26 1.49
N PHE A 279 -19.80 11.50 1.33
CA PHE A 279 -19.62 10.24 2.04
C PHE A 279 -19.62 10.45 3.56
N ILE A 280 -18.92 11.47 4.05
CA ILE A 280 -18.86 11.81 5.47
C ILE A 280 -20.26 12.20 5.98
N GLU A 281 -20.99 13.05 5.26
CA GLU A 281 -22.35 13.45 5.61
C GLU A 281 -23.28 12.24 5.75
N VAL A 282 -23.34 11.38 4.73
CA VAL A 282 -24.17 10.17 4.72
C VAL A 282 -23.79 9.20 5.84
N PHE A 283 -22.49 9.03 6.07
CA PHE A 283 -22.00 8.15 7.12
C PHE A 283 -22.34 8.70 8.51
N GLN A 284 -22.23 10.00 8.75
CA GLN A 284 -22.61 10.65 10.02
C GLN A 284 -24.09 10.48 10.33
N ASP A 285 -24.97 10.71 9.36
CA ASP A 285 -26.41 10.57 9.53
C ASP A 285 -26.78 9.12 9.80
N THR A 286 -26.15 8.19 9.11
CA THR A 286 -26.34 6.74 9.34
C THR A 286 -25.87 6.33 10.74
N ALA A 287 -24.69 6.83 11.15
CA ALA A 287 -24.14 6.52 12.47
C ALA A 287 -25.04 7.04 13.61
N LYS A 288 -25.63 8.24 13.48
CA LYS A 288 -26.62 8.76 14.42
C LYS A 288 -27.86 7.88 14.50
N SER A 289 -28.42 7.48 13.34
CA SER A 289 -29.59 6.60 13.30
C SER A 289 -29.35 5.24 13.94
N ILE A 290 -28.14 4.66 13.72
CA ILE A 290 -27.77 3.38 14.37
C ILE A 290 -27.58 3.59 15.88
N ALA A 291 -26.98 4.69 16.32
CA ALA A 291 -26.80 5.00 17.74
C ALA A 291 -28.14 5.18 18.45
N GLU A 292 -29.09 5.89 17.85
CA GLU A 292 -30.44 6.07 18.37
C GLU A 292 -31.21 4.73 18.49
N ALA A 293 -31.08 3.87 17.47
CA ALA A 293 -31.67 2.54 17.50
C ALA A 293 -31.02 1.65 18.58
N ALA A 294 -29.70 1.76 18.76
CA ALA A 294 -28.95 1.04 19.77
C ALA A 294 -29.37 1.48 21.19
N ALA A 295 -29.48 2.77 21.45
CA ALA A 295 -29.90 3.31 22.76
C ALA A 295 -31.29 2.81 23.23
N ASN A 296 -32.15 2.47 22.28
CA ASN A 296 -33.49 1.91 22.55
C ASN A 296 -33.51 0.38 22.73
N SER A 297 -32.35 -0.28 22.64
CA SER A 297 -32.25 -1.75 22.80
C SER A 297 -31.82 -2.11 24.21
N PRO A 298 -32.49 -3.13 24.87
CA PRO A 298 -32.16 -3.54 26.23
C PRO A 298 -30.75 -4.10 26.46
N ARG A 299 -30.02 -4.36 25.38
CA ARG A 299 -28.66 -4.96 25.37
C ARG A 299 -27.56 -4.03 24.96
N ALA A 300 -27.85 -2.76 24.67
CA ALA A 300 -26.90 -1.89 23.98
C ALA A 300 -26.23 -0.92 24.94
N GLY A 301 -24.89 -0.92 24.89
CA GLY A 301 -24.07 0.21 25.29
C GLY A 301 -24.05 1.25 24.16
N ASP A 302 -23.45 2.40 24.41
CA ASP A 302 -23.32 3.46 23.42
C ASP A 302 -22.33 3.08 22.30
N ILE A 303 -22.51 3.64 21.10
CA ILE A 303 -21.48 3.61 20.06
C ILE A 303 -20.38 4.59 20.44
N GLU A 304 -19.26 4.05 20.89
CA GLU A 304 -18.13 4.84 21.38
C GLU A 304 -16.92 4.84 20.41
N TRP A 305 -16.89 3.93 19.45
CA TRP A 305 -15.71 3.67 18.63
C TRP A 305 -16.00 3.74 17.15
N LEU A 306 -15.05 4.32 16.42
CA LEU A 306 -15.01 4.32 14.95
C LEU A 306 -13.88 3.41 14.48
N LEU A 307 -14.22 2.40 13.68
CA LEU A 307 -13.25 1.55 13.00
C LEU A 307 -12.67 2.27 11.80
N GLN A 308 -11.34 2.30 11.69
CA GLN A 308 -10.62 2.76 10.53
C GLN A 308 -9.62 1.71 10.06
N GLY A 309 -9.61 1.43 8.77
CA GLY A 309 -8.70 0.47 8.13
C GLY A 309 -7.34 1.08 7.73
N THR A 310 -6.78 1.94 8.55
CA THR A 310 -5.46 2.56 8.34
C THR A 310 -4.38 1.50 8.31
N LEU A 311 -3.50 1.55 7.33
CA LEU A 311 -2.31 0.71 7.22
C LEU A 311 -1.06 1.47 7.67
N TYR A 312 0.03 0.73 7.91
CA TYR A 312 1.30 1.33 8.32
C TYR A 312 1.86 2.32 7.29
N PRO A 313 1.85 2.07 5.96
CA PRO A 313 2.23 3.08 4.97
C PRO A 313 1.43 4.39 5.06
N ASP A 314 0.11 4.32 5.33
CA ASP A 314 -0.73 5.53 5.50
C ASP A 314 -0.28 6.35 6.72
N VAL A 315 0.18 5.68 7.79
CA VAL A 315 0.72 6.34 8.99
C VAL A 315 2.01 7.07 8.66
N ILE A 316 2.93 6.43 7.92
CA ILE A 316 4.20 7.04 7.52
C ILE A 316 3.97 8.26 6.61
N GLU A 317 3.06 8.15 5.64
CA GLU A 317 2.72 9.23 4.71
C GLU A 317 2.00 10.41 5.39
N SER A 318 1.28 10.18 6.49
CA SER A 318 0.53 11.21 7.23
C SER A 318 1.34 11.92 8.31
N ILE A 319 2.43 11.32 8.80
CA ILE A 319 3.32 11.94 9.76
C ILE A 319 4.40 12.68 8.98
N SER A 320 4.26 14.00 8.80
CA SER A 320 5.38 14.85 8.43
C SER A 320 6.36 14.87 9.60
N PHE A 321 7.33 13.94 9.61
CA PHE A 321 8.54 14.16 10.40
C PHE A 321 9.17 15.45 9.91
N LYS A 322 9.57 16.31 10.83
CA LYS A 322 10.23 17.60 10.54
C LYS A 322 11.33 17.42 9.50
N GLY A 323 11.01 17.65 8.25
CA GLY A 323 11.88 17.53 7.09
C GLY A 323 11.16 18.09 5.85
N PRO A 324 11.85 18.41 4.75
CA PRO A 324 11.28 19.05 3.57
C PRO A 324 10.35 18.17 2.72
N SER A 325 10.04 16.94 3.14
CA SER A 325 9.00 16.14 2.49
C SER A 325 7.63 16.73 2.76
N ALA A 326 7.01 17.27 1.73
CA ALA A 326 5.62 17.68 1.76
C ALA A 326 4.72 16.52 2.24
N THR A 327 3.75 16.82 3.09
CA THR A 327 2.69 15.87 3.49
C THR A 327 2.00 15.35 2.23
N ILE A 328 2.24 14.08 1.86
CA ILE A 328 1.82 13.54 0.56
C ILE A 328 0.33 13.20 0.55
N LYS A 329 -0.31 12.96 1.72
CA LYS A 329 -1.75 12.67 1.79
C LYS A 329 -2.43 13.22 3.04
N THR A 330 -3.52 13.94 2.81
CA THR A 330 -4.52 14.36 3.81
C THR A 330 -5.79 13.49 3.72
N HIS A 331 -5.67 12.18 3.47
CA HIS A 331 -6.78 11.36 2.97
C HIS A 331 -7.74 10.78 4.01
N HIS A 332 -7.53 11.01 5.31
CA HIS A 332 -8.48 10.54 6.32
C HIS A 332 -9.16 11.73 6.99
N ASN A 333 -10.08 12.37 6.25
CA ASN A 333 -10.87 13.52 6.72
C ASN A 333 -11.96 13.12 7.72
N VAL A 334 -11.71 12.12 8.57
CA VAL A 334 -12.60 11.68 9.66
C VAL A 334 -12.51 12.56 10.93
N GLY A 335 -11.65 13.59 10.92
CA GLY A 335 -11.47 14.49 12.07
C GLY A 335 -12.75 15.21 12.51
N GLY A 336 -13.69 15.47 11.59
CA GLY A 336 -15.01 16.01 11.88
C GLY A 336 -15.88 15.00 12.64
N LEU A 337 -15.99 13.77 12.14
CA LEU A 337 -16.72 12.66 12.76
C LEU A 337 -16.32 12.41 14.22
N LEU A 338 -15.03 12.39 14.49
CA LEU A 338 -14.49 12.15 15.83
C LEU A 338 -14.89 13.26 16.82
N LYS A 339 -14.94 14.51 16.35
CA LYS A 339 -15.30 15.67 17.19
C LYS A 339 -16.81 15.77 17.45
N ASP A 340 -17.61 15.62 16.40
CA ASP A 340 -19.05 15.84 16.47
C ASP A 340 -19.79 14.70 17.21
N MET A 341 -19.27 13.47 17.16
CA MET A 341 -19.87 12.28 17.78
C MET A 341 -19.11 11.79 19.02
N HIS A 342 -18.02 12.47 19.41
CA HIS A 342 -17.16 12.03 20.53
C HIS A 342 -16.63 10.58 20.42
N LEU A 343 -16.48 10.06 19.20
CA LEU A 343 -16.02 8.71 18.95
C LEU A 343 -14.50 8.59 19.18
N LYS A 344 -14.10 7.47 19.77
CA LYS A 344 -12.71 7.03 19.87
C LYS A 344 -12.33 6.25 18.62
N LEU A 345 -11.08 6.33 18.19
CA LEU A 345 -10.60 5.61 17.01
C LEU A 345 -10.06 4.22 17.36
N ILE A 346 -10.41 3.23 16.54
CA ILE A 346 -9.84 1.88 16.61
C ILE A 346 -9.27 1.48 15.24
N GLU A 347 -7.97 1.22 15.19
CA GLU A 347 -7.18 0.96 13.97
C GLU A 347 -6.45 -0.37 14.10
N PRO A 348 -7.10 -1.50 13.80
CA PRO A 348 -6.52 -2.82 14.03
C PRO A 348 -5.40 -3.19 13.03
N LEU A 349 -5.30 -2.50 11.90
CA LEU A 349 -4.32 -2.79 10.84
C LEU A 349 -3.15 -1.79 10.81
N ARG A 350 -3.08 -0.86 11.77
CA ARG A 350 -2.16 0.28 11.78
C ARG A 350 -0.67 -0.10 11.72
N GLU A 351 -0.32 -1.28 12.20
CA GLU A 351 1.05 -1.78 12.21
C GLU A 351 1.38 -2.72 11.04
N LEU A 352 0.43 -2.95 10.12
CA LEU A 352 0.56 -3.92 9.05
C LEU A 352 0.80 -3.27 7.68
N PHE A 353 1.62 -3.96 6.88
CA PHE A 353 1.75 -3.69 5.46
C PHE A 353 0.66 -4.42 4.65
N LYS A 354 0.50 -4.05 3.38
CA LYS A 354 -0.57 -4.57 2.52
C LYS A 354 -0.52 -6.08 2.31
N ASP A 355 0.65 -6.66 2.19
CA ASP A 355 0.87 -8.10 2.07
C ASP A 355 0.54 -8.84 3.36
N GLU A 356 0.83 -8.23 4.51
CA GLU A 356 0.48 -8.75 5.83
C GLU A 356 -1.03 -8.70 6.06
N VAL A 357 -1.73 -7.65 5.61
CA VAL A 357 -3.19 -7.58 5.64
C VAL A 357 -3.83 -8.69 4.80
N ARG A 358 -3.25 -8.99 3.63
CA ARG A 358 -3.70 -10.13 2.81
C ARG A 358 -3.48 -11.48 3.53
N ALA A 359 -2.31 -11.68 4.13
CA ALA A 359 -2.03 -12.86 4.93
C ALA A 359 -2.99 -12.99 6.13
N LEU A 360 -3.28 -11.87 6.81
CA LEU A 360 -4.27 -11.79 7.87
C LEU A 360 -5.67 -12.16 7.36
N GLY A 361 -6.08 -11.64 6.20
CA GLY A 361 -7.35 -11.98 5.58
C GLY A 361 -7.50 -13.47 5.29
N THR A 362 -6.45 -14.10 4.78
CA THR A 362 -6.39 -15.54 4.55
C THR A 362 -6.54 -16.33 5.86
N ASN A 363 -5.84 -15.92 6.92
CA ASN A 363 -5.95 -16.54 8.26
C ASN A 363 -7.34 -16.38 8.88
N LEU A 364 -8.04 -15.30 8.58
CA LEU A 364 -9.43 -15.06 9.03
C LEU A 364 -10.48 -15.78 8.16
N GLY A 365 -10.05 -16.60 7.18
CA GLY A 365 -10.93 -17.35 6.29
C GLY A 365 -11.69 -16.50 5.29
N ILE A 366 -11.18 -15.31 4.96
CA ILE A 366 -11.74 -14.49 3.88
C ILE A 366 -11.42 -15.14 2.52
N PRO A 367 -12.42 -15.28 1.62
CA PRO A 367 -12.23 -15.85 0.30
C PRO A 367 -11.09 -15.19 -0.49
N GLU A 368 -10.35 -15.99 -1.24
CA GLU A 368 -9.12 -15.55 -1.93
C GLU A 368 -9.39 -14.45 -2.97
N ASP A 369 -10.52 -14.49 -3.66
CA ASP A 369 -10.96 -13.49 -4.62
C ASP A 369 -11.17 -12.10 -3.99
N LEU A 370 -11.52 -12.04 -2.70
CA LEU A 370 -11.61 -10.78 -1.96
C LEU A 370 -10.25 -10.31 -1.44
N VAL A 371 -9.43 -11.23 -0.92
CA VAL A 371 -8.09 -10.92 -0.41
C VAL A 371 -7.20 -10.35 -1.51
N TRP A 372 -7.36 -10.84 -2.74
CA TRP A 372 -6.55 -10.43 -3.89
C TRP A 372 -7.26 -9.48 -4.85
N ARG A 373 -8.35 -8.91 -4.43
CA ARG A 373 -9.08 -7.92 -5.22
C ARG A 373 -8.19 -6.75 -5.59
N HIS A 374 -8.27 -6.34 -6.88
CA HIS A 374 -7.59 -5.14 -7.34
C HIS A 374 -8.08 -3.89 -6.58
N PRO A 375 -7.19 -2.92 -6.32
CA PRO A 375 -7.60 -1.65 -5.72
C PRO A 375 -8.71 -0.98 -6.55
N PHE A 376 -9.66 -0.39 -5.83
CA PHE A 376 -10.69 0.45 -6.43
C PHE A 376 -10.70 1.78 -5.70
N PRO A 377 -10.57 2.91 -6.40
CA PRO A 377 -10.42 4.21 -5.77
C PRO A 377 -11.69 4.64 -5.02
N GLY A 378 -11.54 5.42 -3.95
CA GLY A 378 -12.68 5.93 -3.18
C GLY A 378 -13.70 6.71 -4.01
N PRO A 379 -13.29 7.57 -4.98
CA PRO A 379 -14.22 8.22 -5.90
C PRO A 379 -14.87 7.28 -6.93
N GLY A 380 -14.53 6.01 -6.95
CA GLY A 380 -15.12 5.02 -7.83
C GLY A 380 -14.89 5.31 -9.31
N LEU A 381 -15.89 5.00 -10.13
CA LEU A 381 -15.87 5.26 -11.57
C LEU A 381 -15.91 6.75 -11.92
N ALA A 382 -16.18 7.64 -10.98
CA ALA A 382 -16.22 9.08 -11.27
C ALA A 382 -14.89 9.61 -11.81
N ILE A 383 -13.74 9.05 -11.38
CA ILE A 383 -12.40 9.41 -11.87
C ILE A 383 -11.92 8.52 -13.04
N ARG A 384 -12.77 7.62 -13.50
CA ARG A 384 -12.58 6.81 -14.72
C ARG A 384 -13.51 7.23 -15.86
N ILE A 385 -14.38 8.20 -15.59
CA ILE A 385 -15.17 8.95 -16.58
C ILE A 385 -14.54 10.33 -16.67
N LEU A 386 -13.69 10.54 -17.66
CA LEU A 386 -13.00 11.81 -17.84
C LEU A 386 -14.01 12.86 -18.30
N GLY A 387 -14.17 13.92 -17.51
CA GLY A 387 -15.20 14.93 -17.71
C GLY A 387 -16.42 14.77 -16.79
N GLU A 388 -17.60 15.23 -17.23
CA GLU A 388 -18.83 15.17 -16.45
C GLU A 388 -19.32 13.72 -16.26
N VAL A 389 -19.89 13.44 -15.08
CA VAL A 389 -20.43 12.12 -14.74
C VAL A 389 -21.95 12.15 -14.84
N ASN A 390 -22.53 11.27 -15.66
CA ASN A 390 -23.98 11.07 -15.77
C ASN A 390 -24.33 9.58 -15.92
N GLU A 391 -25.62 9.25 -15.81
CA GLU A 391 -26.09 7.85 -15.82
C GLU A 391 -25.72 7.09 -17.09
N SER A 392 -25.77 7.73 -18.27
CA SER A 392 -25.45 7.07 -19.54
C SER A 392 -23.95 6.75 -19.63
N GLN A 393 -23.09 7.65 -19.17
CA GLN A 393 -21.65 7.46 -19.12
C GLN A 393 -21.26 6.42 -18.08
N LEU A 394 -21.93 6.41 -16.92
CA LEU A 394 -21.75 5.39 -15.90
C LEU A 394 -22.11 3.99 -16.41
N LYS A 395 -23.23 3.86 -17.15
CA LYS A 395 -23.60 2.59 -17.77
C LYS A 395 -22.50 2.08 -18.68
N ILE A 396 -22.02 2.93 -19.61
CA ILE A 396 -20.95 2.59 -20.55
C ILE A 396 -19.66 2.16 -19.79
N ALA A 397 -19.24 2.97 -18.81
CA ALA A 397 -18.02 2.69 -18.04
C ALA A 397 -18.14 1.38 -17.27
N ARG A 398 -19.28 1.10 -16.62
CA ARG A 398 -19.55 -0.15 -15.88
C ARG A 398 -19.50 -1.39 -16.78
N GLU A 399 -20.16 -1.33 -17.93
CA GLU A 399 -20.23 -2.45 -18.86
C GLU A 399 -18.87 -2.73 -19.50
N ALA A 400 -18.13 -1.70 -19.91
CA ALA A 400 -16.79 -1.83 -20.46
C ALA A 400 -15.78 -2.36 -19.43
N ASP A 401 -15.80 -1.82 -18.19
CA ASP A 401 -14.94 -2.28 -17.10
C ASP A 401 -15.22 -3.75 -16.76
N LYS A 402 -16.50 -4.14 -16.70
CA LYS A 402 -16.88 -5.53 -16.45
C LYS A 402 -16.35 -6.48 -17.51
N ILE A 403 -16.51 -6.17 -18.80
CA ILE A 403 -16.03 -6.99 -19.90
C ILE A 403 -14.51 -7.17 -19.79
N PHE A 404 -13.77 -6.09 -19.53
CA PHE A 404 -12.33 -6.13 -19.44
C PHE A 404 -11.85 -6.99 -18.25
N ILE A 405 -12.43 -6.79 -17.07
CA ILE A 405 -12.08 -7.59 -15.88
C ILE A 405 -12.47 -9.05 -16.06
N ASP A 406 -13.64 -9.36 -16.61
CA ASP A 406 -14.08 -10.73 -16.88
C ASP A 406 -13.10 -11.46 -17.81
N GLU A 407 -12.63 -10.81 -18.89
CA GLU A 407 -11.63 -11.40 -19.78
C GLU A 407 -10.27 -11.60 -19.10
N ILE A 408 -9.82 -10.68 -18.26
CA ILE A 408 -8.61 -10.82 -17.44
C ILE A 408 -8.71 -12.06 -16.53
N ILE A 409 -9.85 -12.24 -15.88
CA ILE A 409 -10.11 -13.39 -14.99
C ILE A 409 -10.14 -14.68 -15.81
N ALA A 410 -10.90 -14.71 -16.93
CA ALA A 410 -11.06 -15.89 -17.77
C ALA A 410 -9.74 -16.40 -18.37
N HIS A 411 -8.76 -15.50 -18.58
CA HIS A 411 -7.43 -15.87 -19.09
C HIS A 411 -6.39 -16.13 -17.97
N GLY A 412 -6.81 -16.15 -16.70
CA GLY A 412 -5.91 -16.40 -15.55
C GLY A 412 -4.85 -15.31 -15.33
N LEU A 413 -5.13 -14.07 -15.79
CA LEU A 413 -4.20 -12.94 -15.71
C LEU A 413 -4.41 -12.07 -14.47
N TYR A 414 -5.54 -12.24 -13.76
CA TYR A 414 -5.95 -11.35 -12.67
C TYR A 414 -4.88 -11.21 -11.57
N ARG A 415 -4.18 -12.30 -11.23
CA ARG A 415 -3.13 -12.30 -10.19
C ARG A 415 -1.78 -11.76 -10.68
N LYS A 416 -1.57 -11.66 -12.00
CA LYS A 416 -0.36 -11.07 -12.59
C LYS A 416 -0.46 -9.56 -12.72
N ILE A 417 -1.68 -9.04 -12.79
CA ILE A 417 -1.98 -7.62 -12.94
C ILE A 417 -2.27 -7.04 -11.55
N SER A 418 -1.65 -5.92 -11.22
CA SER A 418 -1.86 -5.27 -9.91
C SER A 418 -3.10 -4.39 -9.89
N GLN A 419 -3.43 -3.75 -11.02
CA GLN A 419 -4.64 -2.97 -11.19
C GLN A 419 -5.03 -2.90 -12.66
N ALA A 420 -6.32 -3.08 -12.97
CA ALA A 420 -6.87 -2.92 -14.32
C ALA A 420 -8.24 -2.27 -14.27
N PHE A 421 -8.55 -1.46 -15.30
CA PHE A 421 -9.83 -0.81 -15.47
C PHE A 421 -10.06 -0.32 -16.90
N ALA A 422 -11.33 -0.01 -17.20
CA ALA A 422 -11.71 0.75 -18.38
C ALA A 422 -12.06 2.19 -18.00
N ALA A 423 -11.54 3.16 -18.75
CA ALA A 423 -11.85 4.58 -18.60
C ALA A 423 -12.62 5.10 -19.81
N LEU A 424 -13.64 5.92 -19.57
CA LEU A 424 -14.42 6.60 -20.61
C LEU A 424 -13.76 7.94 -20.90
N LEU A 425 -13.32 8.12 -22.16
CA LEU A 425 -12.69 9.37 -22.60
C LEU A 425 -13.76 10.43 -23.00
N PRO A 426 -13.47 11.73 -22.79
CA PRO A 426 -14.42 12.82 -23.08
C PRO A 426 -14.47 13.18 -24.57
N VAL A 427 -14.19 12.22 -25.44
CA VAL A 427 -14.13 12.39 -26.88
C VAL A 427 -15.03 11.39 -27.60
N LYS A 428 -15.57 11.77 -28.73
CA LYS A 428 -16.28 10.88 -29.65
C LYS A 428 -15.45 10.67 -30.91
N ALA A 429 -15.41 9.44 -31.37
CA ALA A 429 -14.76 9.05 -32.61
C ALA A 429 -15.74 8.66 -33.68
N VAL A 430 -15.31 8.74 -34.91
CA VAL A 430 -16.08 8.24 -36.05
C VAL A 430 -15.91 6.73 -36.11
N GLY A 431 -17.03 6.02 -36.27
CA GLY A 431 -17.11 4.59 -36.56
C GLY A 431 -18.05 4.30 -37.69
N VAL A 432 -18.04 3.06 -38.18
CA VAL A 432 -19.04 2.53 -39.13
C VAL A 432 -19.66 1.31 -38.46
N MET A 433 -20.98 1.38 -38.22
CA MET A 433 -21.74 0.31 -37.57
C MET A 433 -22.98 0.03 -38.38
N GLY A 434 -23.12 -1.19 -38.91
CA GLY A 434 -24.26 -1.57 -39.79
C GLY A 434 -24.39 -0.65 -40.98
N ASP A 435 -23.29 -0.40 -41.71
CA ASP A 435 -23.21 0.48 -42.92
C ASP A 435 -23.55 1.95 -42.68
N LYS A 436 -23.70 2.37 -41.42
CA LYS A 436 -23.94 3.77 -41.05
C LYS A 436 -22.72 4.36 -40.36
N ARG A 437 -22.41 5.61 -40.72
CA ARG A 437 -21.43 6.42 -40.00
C ARG A 437 -22.01 6.81 -38.64
N VAL A 438 -21.26 6.51 -37.57
CA VAL A 438 -21.66 6.87 -36.20
C VAL A 438 -20.58 7.73 -35.54
N HIS A 439 -21.00 8.56 -34.59
CA HIS A 439 -20.14 9.29 -33.68
C HIS A 439 -20.40 8.76 -32.27
N ALA A 440 -19.49 7.98 -31.75
CA ALA A 440 -19.69 7.30 -30.48
C ALA A 440 -18.44 7.42 -29.57
N GLN A 441 -18.59 7.00 -28.34
CA GLN A 441 -17.61 7.14 -27.28
C GLN A 441 -16.36 6.30 -27.53
N VAL A 442 -15.27 6.69 -26.86
CA VAL A 442 -13.98 6.02 -26.87
C VAL A 442 -13.67 5.49 -25.47
N ILE A 443 -13.33 4.23 -25.36
CA ILE A 443 -12.85 3.60 -24.12
C ILE A 443 -11.33 3.45 -24.18
N ALA A 444 -10.65 3.82 -23.10
CA ALA A 444 -9.26 3.51 -22.85
C ALA A 444 -9.16 2.38 -21.82
N LEU A 445 -8.45 1.32 -22.14
CA LEU A 445 -8.12 0.24 -21.22
C LEU A 445 -6.78 0.56 -20.55
N ARG A 446 -6.68 0.34 -19.25
CA ARG A 446 -5.46 0.47 -18.46
C ARG A 446 -5.25 -0.76 -17.63
N ALA A 447 -4.05 -1.36 -17.69
CA ALA A 447 -3.64 -2.42 -16.81
C ALA A 447 -2.16 -2.24 -16.47
N VAL A 448 -1.80 -2.41 -15.21
CA VAL A 448 -0.44 -2.19 -14.73
C VAL A 448 0.04 -3.33 -13.83
N GLU A 449 1.35 -3.56 -13.89
CA GLU A 449 2.12 -4.35 -12.94
C GLU A 449 2.87 -3.41 -12.00
N THR A 450 2.75 -3.65 -10.71
CA THR A 450 3.46 -2.88 -9.69
C THR A 450 3.52 -3.67 -8.39
N THR A 451 4.48 -3.34 -7.55
CA THR A 451 4.61 -3.94 -6.21
C THR A 451 4.34 -2.93 -5.10
N ASP A 452 4.65 -1.66 -5.34
CA ASP A 452 4.59 -0.57 -4.35
C ASP A 452 3.62 0.56 -4.71
N PHE A 453 3.02 0.53 -5.90
CA PHE A 453 2.18 1.59 -6.47
C PHE A 453 2.88 2.96 -6.62
N MET A 454 4.16 3.07 -6.28
CA MET A 454 4.97 4.27 -6.52
C MET A 454 5.48 4.28 -7.96
N THR A 455 5.95 3.15 -8.45
CA THR A 455 6.32 2.88 -9.84
C THR A 455 5.43 1.80 -10.42
N ALA A 456 5.11 1.87 -11.72
CA ALA A 456 4.31 0.87 -12.39
C ALA A 456 4.64 0.80 -13.89
N ASP A 457 4.64 -0.40 -14.43
CA ASP A 457 4.69 -0.64 -15.86
C ASP A 457 3.33 -1.09 -16.37
N TRP A 458 3.04 -0.81 -17.65
CA TRP A 458 1.85 -1.33 -18.30
C TRP A 458 1.98 -2.84 -18.52
N PHE A 459 0.87 -3.57 -18.37
CA PHE A 459 0.85 -5.01 -18.59
C PHE A 459 0.86 -5.34 -20.09
N PRO A 460 1.82 -6.15 -20.61
CA PRO A 460 1.94 -6.43 -22.03
C PRO A 460 0.97 -7.55 -22.47
N PHE A 461 -0.32 -7.22 -22.69
CA PHE A 461 -1.28 -8.17 -23.25
C PHE A 461 -0.87 -8.58 -24.66
N ASP A 462 -1.13 -9.85 -25.00
CA ASP A 462 -1.02 -10.29 -26.38
C ASP A 462 -2.11 -9.66 -27.28
N GLY A 463 -1.82 -9.65 -28.60
CA GLY A 463 -2.70 -9.00 -29.56
C GLY A 463 -4.08 -9.67 -29.69
N GLU A 464 -4.20 -10.99 -29.45
CA GLU A 464 -5.47 -11.72 -29.54
C GLU A 464 -6.37 -11.41 -28.33
N PHE A 465 -5.77 -11.24 -27.15
CA PHE A 465 -6.48 -10.78 -25.97
C PHE A 465 -7.10 -9.39 -26.20
N LEU A 466 -6.28 -8.40 -26.63
CA LEU A 466 -6.75 -7.05 -26.90
C LEU A 466 -7.82 -7.01 -28.00
N LYS A 467 -7.66 -7.79 -29.04
CA LYS A 467 -8.65 -7.93 -30.12
C LYS A 467 -9.99 -8.49 -29.59
N ARG A 468 -9.95 -9.48 -28.72
CA ARG A 468 -11.14 -10.07 -28.09
C ARG A 468 -11.86 -9.05 -27.21
N VAL A 469 -11.14 -8.40 -26.29
CA VAL A 469 -11.71 -7.38 -25.39
C VAL A 469 -12.33 -6.23 -26.20
N SER A 470 -11.57 -5.70 -27.18
CA SER A 470 -12.06 -4.61 -28.03
C SER A 470 -13.33 -4.99 -28.79
N ARG A 471 -13.36 -6.20 -29.39
CA ARG A 471 -14.54 -6.70 -30.10
C ARG A 471 -15.75 -6.85 -29.18
N ARG A 472 -15.56 -7.38 -27.98
CA ARG A 472 -16.62 -7.52 -26.99
C ARG A 472 -17.17 -6.15 -26.56
N ILE A 473 -16.31 -5.21 -26.20
CA ILE A 473 -16.75 -3.88 -25.77
C ILE A 473 -17.53 -3.18 -26.88
N VAL A 474 -17.04 -3.17 -28.13
CA VAL A 474 -17.72 -2.49 -29.22
C VAL A 474 -19.06 -3.15 -29.59
N ASN A 475 -19.19 -4.47 -29.44
CA ASN A 475 -20.40 -5.20 -29.78
C ASN A 475 -21.43 -5.28 -28.65
N GLU A 476 -21.00 -5.26 -27.39
CA GLU A 476 -21.85 -5.50 -26.22
C GLU A 476 -22.20 -4.20 -25.48
N VAL A 477 -21.40 -3.11 -25.66
CA VAL A 477 -21.62 -1.82 -24.97
C VAL A 477 -22.15 -0.78 -25.94
N ASP A 478 -23.44 -0.41 -25.79
CA ASP A 478 -24.06 0.59 -26.62
C ASP A 478 -23.36 1.95 -26.49
N GLY A 479 -23.16 2.61 -27.65
CA GLY A 479 -22.56 3.93 -27.67
C GLY A 479 -21.04 4.00 -27.70
N VAL A 480 -20.34 2.86 -27.79
CA VAL A 480 -18.88 2.77 -27.95
C VAL A 480 -18.52 2.34 -29.37
N CYS A 481 -17.59 3.03 -30.02
CA CYS A 481 -17.09 2.64 -31.34
C CYS A 481 -15.55 2.46 -31.40
N ARG A 482 -14.84 2.74 -30.33
CA ARG A 482 -13.37 2.64 -30.31
C ARG A 482 -12.84 2.26 -28.94
N VAL A 483 -11.82 1.38 -28.93
CA VAL A 483 -11.09 0.98 -27.74
C VAL A 483 -9.61 1.26 -27.96
N LEU A 484 -8.97 1.86 -26.96
CA LEU A 484 -7.53 2.15 -26.90
C LEU A 484 -6.92 1.36 -25.75
N TYR A 485 -5.61 1.16 -25.76
CA TYR A 485 -4.86 0.61 -24.65
C TYR A 485 -3.74 1.58 -24.27
N ASP A 486 -3.69 1.97 -22.98
CA ASP A 486 -2.68 2.88 -22.48
C ASP A 486 -1.39 2.12 -22.10
N VAL A 487 -0.30 2.45 -22.80
CA VAL A 487 1.04 1.84 -22.68
C VAL A 487 2.03 2.73 -21.93
N THR A 488 1.54 3.64 -21.09
CA THR A 488 2.38 4.59 -20.36
C THR A 488 2.79 4.04 -19.00
N SER A 489 4.09 4.06 -18.70
CA SER A 489 4.63 3.69 -17.38
C SER A 489 4.43 4.81 -16.35
N LYS A 490 4.48 4.48 -15.07
CA LYS A 490 4.53 5.43 -13.97
C LYS A 490 5.91 5.40 -13.32
N PRO A 491 6.68 6.50 -13.29
CA PRO A 491 6.43 7.75 -14.00
C PRO A 491 6.62 7.62 -15.52
N PRO A 492 6.24 8.60 -16.42
CA PRO A 492 5.69 9.92 -16.06
C PRO A 492 4.17 9.93 -15.85
N GLY A 493 3.44 8.90 -16.30
CA GLY A 493 2.01 8.81 -16.06
C GLY A 493 1.67 8.46 -14.61
N THR A 494 0.37 8.51 -14.29
CA THR A 494 -0.20 7.95 -13.05
C THR A 494 -0.90 6.62 -13.38
N ILE A 495 -1.35 5.87 -12.37
CA ILE A 495 -2.13 4.65 -12.63
C ILE A 495 -3.54 5.03 -13.04
N GLU A 496 -4.26 5.80 -12.22
CA GLU A 496 -5.56 6.38 -12.61
C GLU A 496 -5.34 7.55 -13.59
N MET A 497 -6.33 7.83 -14.42
CA MET A 497 -6.24 8.89 -15.45
C MET A 497 -6.66 10.27 -14.93
N GLU A 498 -7.50 10.32 -13.87
CA GLU A 498 -7.89 11.54 -13.15
C GLU A 498 -7.52 11.51 -11.68
#